data_7b75c8680bdb2a4ffe3f4096a8a645d4
#
_entry.id   7b75c8680bdb2a4ffe3f4096a8a645d4
#
_cell.length_a   1.000
_cell.length_b   1.000
_cell.length_c   1.000
_cell.angle_alpha   90.00
_cell.angle_beta   90.00
_cell.angle_gamma   90.00
#
_symmetry.space_group_name_H-M   'P 1'
#
loop_
_entity.id
_entity.type
_entity.pdbx_description
1 polymer ?
#
loop_
_entity_poly.entity_id
_entity_poly.type
_entity_poly.pdbx_seq_one_letter_code
_entity_poly.pdbx_strand_id
1 'polypeptide(L)'
;MTTGIVITAAGRGERFIQAGGQGNKLNAGFTDAAGERRSLFEHTLRQALTSGLPVQVVTRPDNLPVLAACAAKQVPVTLLASSGLGDSIAAGVAATPHWQGWLIHLADMPFVGAEVFRQVADALRQHAIVRPCYAQQPGHPVGFSALLRKPLCQLRGDNGARELLQGAAVHLLPLEQPGVVQDIDLPSQLPASE
;
A
#
# COMPACT_ATOMS: atom_id res chain seq x y z
N MET A 1 11.56 -12.38 13.37
CA MET A 1 10.16 -12.09 13.00
C MET A 1 10.17 -11.51 11.60
N THR A 2 9.54 -12.18 10.63
CA THR A 2 9.47 -11.70 9.25
C THR A 2 8.24 -10.82 9.09
N THR A 3 8.46 -9.50 8.90
CA THR A 3 7.41 -8.54 8.58
C THR A 3 7.57 -8.12 7.13
N GLY A 4 6.49 -8.13 6.36
CA GLY A 4 6.53 -7.75 4.96
C GLY A 4 5.46 -6.72 4.58
N ILE A 5 5.57 -6.16 3.40
CA ILE A 5 4.67 -5.14 2.86
C ILE A 5 3.72 -5.79 1.86
N VAL A 6 2.43 -5.65 2.08
CA VAL A 6 1.39 -5.99 1.09
C VAL A 6 0.93 -4.69 0.44
N ILE A 7 1.20 -4.53 -0.86
CA ILE A 7 0.72 -3.40 -1.65
C ILE A 7 -0.57 -3.80 -2.35
N THR A 8 -1.67 -3.10 -2.04
CA THR A 8 -2.96 -3.31 -2.69
C THR A 8 -3.06 -2.44 -3.94
N ALA A 9 -3.13 -3.08 -5.11
CA ALA A 9 -3.10 -2.45 -6.43
C ALA A 9 -4.22 -2.97 -7.36
N ALA A 10 -5.34 -3.44 -6.79
CA ALA A 10 -6.46 -4.01 -7.55
C ALA A 10 -7.61 -3.01 -7.81
N GLY A 11 -7.49 -1.76 -7.36
CA GLY A 11 -8.46 -0.70 -7.62
C GLY A 11 -8.55 -0.33 -9.10
N ARG A 12 -9.75 0.10 -9.55
CA ARG A 12 -10.00 0.52 -10.94
C ARG A 12 -9.68 1.97 -11.22
N GLY A 13 -9.51 2.80 -10.19
CA GLY A 13 -9.24 4.23 -10.37
C GLY A 13 -10.39 5.02 -10.98
N GLU A 14 -11.63 4.66 -10.69
CA GLU A 14 -12.83 5.24 -11.32
C GLU A 14 -12.92 6.76 -11.13
N ARG A 15 -12.60 7.28 -9.94
CA ARG A 15 -12.58 8.74 -9.67
C ARG A 15 -11.57 9.47 -10.54
N PHE A 16 -10.41 8.85 -10.77
CA PHE A 16 -9.37 9.41 -11.63
C PHE A 16 -9.87 9.55 -13.08
N ILE A 17 -10.53 8.52 -13.59
CA ILE A 17 -11.09 8.51 -14.95
C ILE A 17 -12.24 9.53 -15.05
N GLN A 18 -13.14 9.57 -14.08
CA GLN A 18 -14.27 10.53 -14.04
C GLN A 18 -13.79 11.98 -13.99
N ALA A 19 -12.62 12.24 -13.41
CA ALA A 19 -12.00 13.57 -13.36
C ALA A 19 -11.15 13.91 -14.60
N GLY A 20 -11.24 13.14 -15.68
CA GLY A 20 -10.54 13.37 -16.94
C GLY A 20 -9.19 12.68 -17.07
N GLY A 21 -8.81 11.83 -16.13
CA GLY A 21 -7.62 10.99 -16.23
C GLY A 21 -7.77 9.90 -17.28
N GLN A 22 -6.66 9.52 -17.90
CA GLN A 22 -6.64 8.46 -18.92
C GLN A 22 -6.18 7.13 -18.31
N GLY A 23 -6.98 6.09 -18.50
CA GLY A 23 -6.68 4.74 -18.05
C GLY A 23 -6.66 4.58 -16.52
N ASN A 24 -6.00 3.53 -16.05
CA ASN A 24 -5.86 3.29 -14.62
C ASN A 24 -4.86 4.28 -13.99
N LYS A 25 -5.24 4.94 -12.90
CA LYS A 25 -4.40 5.93 -12.21
C LYS A 25 -3.02 5.39 -11.81
N LEU A 26 -2.90 4.11 -11.50
CA LEU A 26 -1.63 3.48 -11.11
C LEU A 26 -0.60 3.48 -12.25
N ASN A 27 -1.05 3.60 -13.50
CA ASN A 27 -0.22 3.66 -14.70
C ASN A 27 0.13 5.11 -15.11
N ALA A 28 -0.47 6.10 -14.46
CA ALA A 28 -0.15 7.52 -14.71
C ALA A 28 1.28 7.83 -14.27
N GLY A 29 2.05 8.47 -15.17
CA GLY A 29 3.45 8.80 -14.91
C GLY A 29 3.63 10.21 -14.36
N PHE A 30 4.60 10.37 -13.46
CA PHE A 30 5.11 11.66 -13.04
C PHE A 30 6.62 11.60 -12.77
N THR A 31 7.26 12.76 -12.72
CA THR A 31 8.69 12.89 -12.43
C THR A 31 8.87 13.21 -10.94
N ASP A 32 9.72 12.46 -10.26
CA ASP A 32 10.01 12.69 -8.84
C ASP A 32 11.04 13.83 -8.65
N ALA A 33 11.32 14.18 -7.40
CA ALA A 33 12.29 15.21 -7.05
C ALA A 33 13.73 14.89 -7.50
N ALA A 34 14.03 13.63 -7.81
CA ALA A 34 15.32 13.21 -8.37
C ALA A 34 15.36 13.27 -9.91
N GLY A 35 14.29 13.74 -10.56
CA GLY A 35 14.20 13.83 -12.02
C GLY A 35 13.83 12.51 -12.71
N GLU A 36 13.41 11.50 -11.97
CA GLU A 36 13.10 10.17 -12.50
C GLU A 36 11.59 10.03 -12.79
N ARG A 37 11.27 9.80 -14.07
CA ARG A 37 9.89 9.57 -14.51
C ARG A 37 9.52 8.09 -14.36
N ARG A 38 8.47 7.82 -13.58
CA ARG A 38 7.89 6.48 -13.36
C ARG A 38 6.37 6.58 -13.28
N SER A 39 5.69 5.44 -13.42
CA SER A 39 4.27 5.38 -13.07
C SER A 39 4.07 5.56 -11.55
N LEU A 40 2.86 5.96 -11.16
CA LEU A 40 2.49 6.09 -9.75
C LEU A 40 2.78 4.79 -8.98
N PHE A 41 2.39 3.64 -9.55
CA PHE A 41 2.68 2.34 -8.95
C PHE A 41 4.19 2.09 -8.80
N GLU A 42 5.00 2.37 -9.82
CA GLU A 42 6.45 2.17 -9.76
C GLU A 42 7.12 3.03 -8.70
N HIS A 43 6.66 4.27 -8.48
CA HIS A 43 7.14 5.11 -7.38
C HIS A 43 6.84 4.47 -6.01
N THR A 44 5.61 3.99 -5.80
CA THR A 44 5.22 3.30 -4.57
C THR A 44 6.04 2.03 -4.36
N LEU A 45 6.16 1.19 -5.39
CA LEU A 45 6.91 -0.06 -5.34
C LEU A 45 8.39 0.17 -5.00
N ARG A 46 9.00 1.19 -5.61
CA ARG A 46 10.39 1.55 -5.34
C ARG A 46 10.63 1.88 -3.87
N GLN A 47 9.77 2.69 -3.25
CA GLN A 47 9.90 3.02 -1.84
C GLN A 47 9.77 1.78 -0.94
N ALA A 48 8.81 0.91 -1.24
CA ALA A 48 8.64 -0.34 -0.51
C ALA A 48 9.88 -1.23 -0.62
N LEU A 49 10.43 -1.43 -1.81
CA LEU A 49 11.63 -2.24 -2.05
C LEU A 49 12.87 -1.64 -1.38
N THR A 50 13.02 -0.32 -1.39
CA THR A 50 14.13 0.37 -0.72
C THR A 50 14.13 0.18 0.79
N SER A 51 12.99 -0.16 1.40
CA SER A 51 12.91 -0.49 2.83
C SER A 51 13.70 -1.75 3.21
N GLY A 52 13.96 -2.63 2.26
CA GLY A 52 14.59 -3.94 2.50
C GLY A 52 13.64 -5.01 3.04
N LEU A 53 12.37 -4.67 3.29
CA LEU A 53 11.35 -5.64 3.71
C LEU A 53 10.84 -6.44 2.50
N PRO A 54 10.43 -7.72 2.68
CA PRO A 54 9.79 -8.46 1.61
C PRO A 54 8.48 -7.78 1.18
N VAL A 55 8.17 -7.83 -0.12
CA VAL A 55 7.02 -7.18 -0.72
C VAL A 55 6.16 -8.20 -1.46
N GLN A 56 4.84 -8.14 -1.26
CA GLN A 56 3.81 -8.85 -2.00
C GLN A 56 2.87 -7.83 -2.61
N VAL A 57 2.54 -7.97 -3.89
CA VAL A 57 1.59 -7.09 -4.58
C VAL A 57 0.31 -7.86 -4.89
N VAL A 58 -0.83 -7.24 -4.65
CA VAL A 58 -2.15 -7.74 -5.06
C VAL A 58 -2.66 -6.83 -6.17
N THR A 59 -2.87 -7.37 -7.37
CA THR A 59 -3.33 -6.59 -8.52
C THR A 59 -4.31 -7.38 -9.39
N ARG A 60 -4.95 -6.68 -10.31
CA ARG A 60 -5.85 -7.28 -11.29
C ARG A 60 -5.07 -7.97 -12.41
N PRO A 61 -5.59 -9.07 -12.96
CA PRO A 61 -4.93 -9.76 -14.08
C PRO A 61 -4.88 -8.91 -15.35
N ASP A 62 -5.73 -7.90 -15.47
CA ASP A 62 -5.79 -7.01 -16.64
C ASP A 62 -4.90 -5.74 -16.52
N ASN A 63 -4.27 -5.50 -15.37
CA ASN A 63 -3.34 -4.36 -15.23
C ASN A 63 -1.92 -4.77 -15.63
N LEU A 64 -1.69 -4.89 -16.95
CA LEU A 64 -0.42 -5.34 -17.52
C LEU A 64 0.78 -4.48 -17.12
N PRO A 65 0.71 -3.13 -17.06
CA PRO A 65 1.84 -2.32 -16.61
C PRO A 65 2.28 -2.60 -15.17
N VAL A 66 1.35 -2.83 -14.26
CA VAL A 66 1.67 -3.21 -12.87
C VAL A 66 2.34 -4.59 -12.83
N LEU A 67 1.81 -5.55 -13.59
CA LEU A 67 2.42 -6.89 -13.70
C LEU A 67 3.84 -6.83 -14.24
N ALA A 68 4.07 -6.03 -15.28
CA ALA A 68 5.40 -5.85 -15.88
C ALA A 68 6.39 -5.21 -14.89
N ALA A 69 5.96 -4.19 -14.12
CA ALA A 69 6.79 -3.56 -13.11
C ALA A 69 7.19 -4.54 -12.00
N CYS A 70 6.26 -5.39 -11.55
CA CYS A 70 6.53 -6.44 -10.56
C CYS A 70 7.51 -7.48 -11.11
N ALA A 71 7.30 -7.95 -12.34
CA ALA A 71 8.18 -8.94 -12.99
C ALA A 71 9.61 -8.41 -13.14
N ALA A 72 9.79 -7.15 -13.55
CA ALA A 72 11.08 -6.52 -13.70
C ALA A 72 11.89 -6.42 -12.39
N LYS A 73 11.20 -6.43 -11.25
CA LYS A 73 11.79 -6.38 -9.91
C LYS A 73 11.71 -7.72 -9.16
N GLN A 74 11.22 -8.77 -9.82
CA GLN A 74 11.03 -10.11 -9.23
C GLN A 74 10.15 -10.09 -7.97
N VAL A 75 9.14 -9.21 -7.96
CA VAL A 75 8.19 -9.07 -6.85
C VAL A 75 7.04 -10.06 -7.05
N PRO A 76 6.73 -10.90 -6.05
CA PRO A 76 5.60 -11.82 -6.11
C PRO A 76 4.26 -11.07 -6.23
N VAL A 77 3.36 -11.62 -7.04
CA VAL A 77 2.04 -11.05 -7.31
C VAL A 77 0.94 -12.05 -6.98
N THR A 78 -0.11 -11.58 -6.35
CA THR A 78 -1.40 -12.28 -6.22
C THR A 78 -2.39 -11.63 -7.16
N LEU A 79 -2.98 -12.41 -8.07
CA LEU A 79 -4.00 -11.92 -8.99
C LEU A 79 -5.37 -11.95 -8.33
N LEU A 80 -6.10 -10.84 -8.43
CA LEU A 80 -7.42 -10.69 -7.86
C LEU A 80 -8.32 -9.88 -8.80
N ALA A 81 -9.46 -10.46 -9.21
CA ALA A 81 -10.42 -9.75 -10.06
C ALA A 81 -11.29 -8.74 -9.29
N SER A 82 -11.48 -8.93 -7.97
CA SER A 82 -12.20 -7.97 -7.13
C SER A 82 -11.44 -6.65 -7.00
N SER A 83 -12.17 -5.53 -6.98
CA SER A 83 -11.63 -4.20 -6.68
C SER A 83 -11.78 -3.81 -5.20
N GLY A 84 -12.40 -4.67 -4.37
CA GLY A 84 -12.62 -4.42 -2.95
C GLY A 84 -11.31 -4.41 -2.16
N LEU A 85 -11.09 -3.39 -1.32
CA LEU A 85 -9.87 -3.26 -0.53
C LEU A 85 -9.74 -4.39 0.50
N GLY A 86 -10.85 -4.80 1.15
CA GLY A 86 -10.85 -5.93 2.07
C GLY A 86 -10.46 -7.24 1.42
N ASP A 87 -10.98 -7.51 0.21
CA ASP A 87 -10.61 -8.68 -0.58
C ASP A 87 -9.11 -8.68 -0.94
N SER A 88 -8.57 -7.52 -1.31
CA SER A 88 -7.14 -7.36 -1.63
C SER A 88 -6.24 -7.62 -0.43
N ILE A 89 -6.60 -7.09 0.74
CA ILE A 89 -5.85 -7.34 1.98
C ILE A 89 -5.86 -8.82 2.31
N ALA A 90 -7.04 -9.45 2.31
CA ALA A 90 -7.20 -10.87 2.61
C ALA A 90 -6.36 -11.76 1.68
N ALA A 91 -6.39 -11.47 0.37
CA ALA A 91 -5.62 -12.20 -0.63
C ALA A 91 -4.10 -12.06 -0.40
N GLY A 92 -3.62 -10.85 -0.14
CA GLY A 92 -2.20 -10.60 0.11
C GLY A 92 -1.67 -11.27 1.39
N VAL A 93 -2.45 -11.22 2.47
CA VAL A 93 -2.10 -11.88 3.74
C VAL A 93 -2.12 -13.41 3.60
N ALA A 94 -3.11 -13.96 2.91
CA ALA A 94 -3.20 -15.40 2.65
C ALA A 94 -2.05 -15.93 1.79
N ALA A 95 -1.56 -15.13 0.83
CA ALA A 95 -0.44 -15.48 -0.04
C ALA A 95 0.92 -15.50 0.67
N THR A 96 1.00 -14.96 1.88
CA THR A 96 2.26 -14.83 2.66
C THR A 96 2.20 -15.56 4.01
N PRO A 97 1.95 -16.88 4.02
CA PRO A 97 1.69 -17.64 5.25
C PRO A 97 2.88 -17.70 6.22
N HIS A 98 4.08 -17.43 5.74
CA HIS A 98 5.31 -17.48 6.55
C HIS A 98 5.63 -16.15 7.23
N TRP A 99 4.92 -15.08 6.89
CA TRP A 99 5.13 -13.79 7.54
C TRP A 99 4.45 -13.76 8.92
N GLN A 100 5.04 -12.98 9.81
CA GLN A 100 4.59 -12.79 11.18
C GLN A 100 4.10 -11.36 11.44
N GLY A 101 4.14 -10.52 10.41
CA GLY A 101 3.63 -9.16 10.43
C GLY A 101 3.40 -8.67 9.01
N TRP A 102 2.40 -7.85 8.83
CA TRP A 102 1.99 -7.28 7.54
C TRP A 102 1.86 -5.77 7.64
N LEU A 103 2.54 -5.06 6.75
CA LEU A 103 2.33 -3.64 6.51
C LEU A 103 1.41 -3.52 5.30
N ILE A 104 0.16 -3.15 5.52
CA ILE A 104 -0.81 -2.96 4.45
C ILE A 104 -0.63 -1.54 3.89
N HIS A 105 -0.26 -1.46 2.61
CA HIS A 105 0.01 -0.21 1.93
C HIS A 105 -0.81 -0.07 0.67
N LEU A 106 -1.17 1.17 0.33
CA LEU A 106 -1.96 1.49 -0.85
C LEU A 106 -1.04 1.87 -2.01
N ALA A 107 -1.29 1.30 -3.19
CA ALA A 107 -0.48 1.54 -4.38
C ALA A 107 -0.49 3.01 -4.86
N ASP A 108 -1.52 3.78 -4.49
CA ASP A 108 -1.70 5.19 -4.83
C ASP A 108 -1.08 6.17 -3.81
N MET A 109 -0.25 5.67 -2.91
CA MET A 109 0.46 6.47 -1.91
C MET A 109 1.99 6.45 -2.15
N PRO A 110 2.50 7.15 -3.18
CA PRO A 110 3.89 7.07 -3.61
C PRO A 110 4.86 7.88 -2.75
N PHE A 111 4.34 8.73 -1.83
CA PHE A 111 5.16 9.65 -1.03
C PHE A 111 5.53 9.12 0.35
N VAL A 112 5.23 7.86 0.63
CA VAL A 112 5.68 7.18 1.84
C VAL A 112 7.11 6.70 1.64
N GLY A 113 8.05 7.26 2.40
CA GLY A 113 9.47 6.93 2.29
C GLY A 113 9.80 5.55 2.88
N ALA A 114 10.89 4.96 2.41
CA ALA A 114 11.37 3.64 2.86
C ALA A 114 11.55 3.54 4.38
N GLU A 115 11.96 4.62 5.02
CA GLU A 115 12.17 4.67 6.46
C GLU A 115 10.88 4.49 7.26
N VAL A 116 9.74 4.99 6.73
CA VAL A 116 8.44 4.82 7.39
C VAL A 116 8.08 3.33 7.49
N PHE A 117 8.30 2.56 6.43
CA PHE A 117 8.04 1.11 6.46
C PHE A 117 8.87 0.41 7.53
N ARG A 118 10.16 0.78 7.67
CA ARG A 118 11.03 0.22 8.71
C ARG A 118 10.55 0.57 10.11
N GLN A 119 10.20 1.83 10.36
CA GLN A 119 9.72 2.30 11.66
C GLN A 119 8.42 1.62 12.08
N VAL A 120 7.47 1.45 11.14
CA VAL A 120 6.22 0.72 11.42
C VAL A 120 6.50 -0.76 11.71
N ALA A 121 7.38 -1.40 10.94
CA ALA A 121 7.77 -2.79 11.17
C ALA A 121 8.45 -3.01 12.53
N ASP A 122 9.30 -2.08 12.95
CA ASP A 122 9.96 -2.14 14.25
C ASP A 122 8.96 -1.96 15.41
N ALA A 123 8.03 -1.03 15.28
CA ALA A 123 6.99 -0.81 16.29
C ALA A 123 6.05 -2.02 16.46
N LEU A 124 5.84 -2.82 15.42
CA LEU A 124 5.06 -4.07 15.48
C LEU A 124 5.66 -5.13 16.42
N ARG A 125 6.91 -5.00 16.84
CA ARG A 125 7.52 -5.91 17.82
C ARG A 125 6.87 -5.77 19.20
N GLN A 126 6.26 -4.63 19.48
CA GLN A 126 5.68 -4.31 20.80
C GLN A 126 4.17 -4.05 20.74
N HIS A 127 3.61 -3.89 19.55
CA HIS A 127 2.20 -3.53 19.37
C HIS A 127 1.52 -4.45 18.36
N ALA A 128 0.26 -4.79 18.61
CA ALA A 128 -0.51 -5.65 17.71
C ALA A 128 -0.90 -4.93 16.41
N ILE A 129 -1.18 -3.62 16.48
CA ILE A 129 -1.52 -2.76 15.35
C ILE A 129 -0.75 -1.45 15.49
N VAL A 130 -0.08 -1.03 14.41
CA VAL A 130 0.66 0.23 14.35
C VAL A 130 0.19 1.03 13.14
N ARG A 131 -0.03 2.32 13.33
CA ARG A 131 -0.41 3.22 12.25
C ARG A 131 0.39 4.52 12.33
N PRO A 132 1.13 4.92 11.28
CA PRO A 132 1.79 6.22 11.27
C PRO A 132 0.74 7.32 11.24
N CYS A 133 1.05 8.46 11.81
CA CYS A 133 0.20 9.65 11.73
C CYS A 133 1.04 10.90 11.48
N TYR A 134 0.42 11.84 10.76
CA TYR A 134 0.97 13.17 10.51
C TYR A 134 -0.08 14.21 10.90
N ALA A 135 0.32 15.22 11.69
CA ALA A 135 -0.59 16.25 12.18
C ALA A 135 -1.89 15.66 12.78
N GLN A 136 -1.76 14.59 13.57
CA GLN A 136 -2.85 13.83 14.20
C GLN A 136 -3.74 13.05 13.22
N GLN A 137 -3.47 13.10 11.93
CA GLN A 137 -4.19 12.33 10.93
C GLN A 137 -3.53 10.95 10.74
N PRO A 138 -4.28 9.84 10.95
CA PRO A 138 -3.77 8.50 10.72
C PRO A 138 -3.53 8.23 9.23
N GLY A 139 -2.40 7.61 8.91
CA GLY A 139 -1.98 7.33 7.54
C GLY A 139 -1.65 5.86 7.27
N HIS A 140 -0.80 5.64 6.26
CA HIS A 140 -0.33 4.34 5.81
C HIS A 140 1.21 4.29 5.79
N PRO A 141 1.80 3.08 5.84
CA PRO A 141 1.16 1.76 5.91
C PRO A 141 0.53 1.48 7.28
N VAL A 142 -0.46 0.60 7.31
CA VAL A 142 -1.02 0.08 8.56
C VAL A 142 -0.37 -1.26 8.87
N GLY A 143 0.30 -1.36 10.00
CA GLY A 143 0.97 -2.57 10.46
C GLY A 143 0.07 -3.45 11.31
N PHE A 144 0.07 -4.75 11.05
CA PHE A 144 -0.65 -5.78 11.81
C PHE A 144 0.27 -6.91 12.19
N SER A 145 0.28 -7.31 13.45
CA SER A 145 1.05 -8.46 13.92
C SER A 145 0.39 -9.81 13.56
N ALA A 146 1.09 -10.91 13.83
CA ALA A 146 0.61 -12.27 13.58
C ALA A 146 -0.75 -12.58 14.24
N LEU A 147 -1.07 -11.91 15.34
CA LEU A 147 -2.35 -12.06 16.04
C LEU A 147 -3.55 -11.72 15.16
N LEU A 148 -3.38 -10.81 14.19
CA LEU A 148 -4.43 -10.35 13.30
C LEU A 148 -4.54 -11.16 12.00
N ARG A 149 -3.72 -12.17 11.78
CA ARG A 149 -3.72 -12.95 10.54
C ARG A 149 -5.11 -13.50 10.19
N LYS A 150 -5.76 -14.16 11.13
CA LYS A 150 -7.09 -14.75 10.90
C LYS A 150 -8.14 -13.69 10.57
N PRO A 151 -8.31 -12.62 11.35
CA PRO A 151 -9.21 -11.53 10.99
C PRO A 151 -8.89 -10.90 9.65
N LEU A 152 -7.61 -10.66 9.31
CA LEU A 152 -7.22 -10.09 8.02
C LEU A 152 -7.60 -10.97 6.84
N CYS A 153 -7.41 -12.29 6.93
CA CYS A 153 -7.81 -13.24 5.89
C CYS A 153 -9.33 -13.34 5.71
N GLN A 154 -10.12 -12.89 6.68
CA GLN A 154 -11.58 -12.89 6.64
C GLN A 154 -12.19 -11.60 6.10
N LEU A 155 -11.38 -10.58 5.85
CA LEU A 155 -11.87 -9.30 5.28
C LEU A 155 -12.52 -9.51 3.91
N ARG A 156 -13.59 -8.73 3.65
CA ARG A 156 -14.32 -8.73 2.39
C ARG A 156 -14.80 -7.32 2.06
N GLY A 157 -15.01 -7.07 0.75
CA GLY A 157 -15.61 -5.84 0.26
C GLY A 157 -14.70 -4.62 0.32
N ASP A 158 -15.30 -3.43 0.33
CA ASP A 158 -14.59 -2.17 0.04
C ASP A 158 -14.03 -1.45 1.28
N ASN A 159 -14.46 -1.83 2.48
CA ASN A 159 -14.12 -1.12 3.72
C ASN A 159 -12.69 -1.39 4.23
N GLY A 160 -11.94 -2.26 3.56
CA GLY A 160 -10.58 -2.61 3.98
C GLY A 160 -10.56 -3.20 5.38
N ALA A 161 -9.63 -2.73 6.21
CA ALA A 161 -9.47 -3.16 7.60
C ALA A 161 -10.19 -2.23 8.60
N ARG A 162 -11.09 -1.36 8.15
CA ARG A 162 -11.72 -0.33 8.98
C ARG A 162 -12.37 -0.89 10.24
N GLU A 163 -13.10 -1.98 10.12
CA GLU A 163 -13.79 -2.61 11.26
C GLU A 163 -12.79 -3.16 12.29
N LEU A 164 -11.68 -3.74 11.84
CA LEU A 164 -10.61 -4.21 12.72
C LEU A 164 -9.96 -3.04 13.47
N LEU A 165 -9.78 -1.89 12.80
CA LEU A 165 -9.18 -0.71 13.42
C LEU A 165 -10.11 -0.03 14.43
N GLN A 166 -11.43 -0.05 14.19
CA GLN A 166 -12.42 0.53 15.11
C GLN A 166 -12.56 -0.26 16.42
N GLY A 167 -12.39 -1.57 16.38
CA GLY A 167 -12.54 -2.47 17.52
C GLY A 167 -11.25 -2.75 18.29
N ALA A 168 -10.11 -2.14 17.93
CA ALA A 168 -8.80 -2.50 18.47
C ALA A 168 -8.03 -1.30 19.03
N ALA A 169 -7.07 -1.60 19.93
CA ALA A 169 -6.08 -0.64 20.36
C ALA A 169 -5.03 -0.46 19.25
N VAL A 170 -5.04 0.70 18.60
CA VAL A 170 -4.09 1.08 17.56
C VAL A 170 -3.00 1.96 18.15
N HIS A 171 -1.74 1.54 18.02
CA HIS A 171 -0.61 2.39 18.36
C HIS A 171 -0.36 3.39 17.23
N LEU A 172 -0.55 4.68 17.51
CA LEU A 172 -0.25 5.77 16.59
C LEU A 172 1.22 6.14 16.70
N LEU A 173 1.92 6.13 15.56
CA LEU A 173 3.32 6.51 15.44
C LEU A 173 3.41 7.91 14.81
N PRO A 174 3.64 8.99 15.60
CA PRO A 174 3.74 10.35 15.08
C PRO A 174 5.00 10.50 14.23
N LEU A 175 4.84 11.03 13.02
CA LEU A 175 5.93 11.27 12.07
C LEU A 175 5.82 12.67 11.48
N GLU A 176 6.97 13.28 11.18
CA GLU A 176 7.08 14.54 10.43
C GLU A 176 7.12 14.30 8.90
N GLN A 177 6.28 13.39 8.42
CA GLN A 177 6.24 12.99 7.01
C GLN A 177 4.81 13.05 6.48
N PRO A 178 4.44 14.11 5.75
CA PRO A 178 3.08 14.29 5.23
C PRO A 178 2.67 13.20 4.22
N GLY A 179 3.63 12.56 3.55
CA GLY A 179 3.38 11.48 2.59
C GLY A 179 2.55 10.33 3.14
N VAL A 180 2.57 10.09 4.46
CA VAL A 180 1.79 9.00 5.09
C VAL A 180 0.27 9.20 5.01
N VAL A 181 -0.18 10.42 4.72
CA VAL A 181 -1.60 10.79 4.58
C VAL A 181 -1.94 11.30 3.19
N GLN A 182 -1.03 11.19 2.22
CA GLN A 182 -1.22 11.67 0.85
C GLN A 182 -1.44 10.52 -0.11
N ASP A 183 -2.65 10.39 -0.62
CA ASP A 183 -3.01 9.52 -1.73
C ASP A 183 -3.26 10.33 -3.02
N ILE A 184 -3.18 9.67 -4.16
CA ILE A 184 -3.48 10.26 -5.46
C ILE A 184 -4.77 9.63 -5.99
N ASP A 185 -5.85 10.40 -5.95
CA ASP A 185 -7.17 10.01 -6.44
C ASP A 185 -7.58 10.74 -7.72
N LEU A 186 -7.00 11.91 -7.95
CA LEU A 186 -7.35 12.81 -9.07
C LEU A 186 -6.11 13.15 -9.91
N PRO A 187 -6.27 13.40 -11.22
CA PRO A 187 -5.16 13.82 -12.08
C PRO A 187 -4.45 15.08 -11.58
N SER A 188 -5.21 16.01 -10.97
CA SER A 188 -4.67 17.26 -10.41
C SER A 188 -3.74 17.07 -9.20
N GLN A 189 -3.76 15.90 -8.58
CA GLN A 189 -2.88 15.56 -7.45
C GLN A 189 -1.54 14.97 -7.89
N LEU A 190 -1.40 14.61 -9.17
CA LEU A 190 -0.11 14.21 -9.72
C LEU A 190 0.86 15.41 -9.69
N PRO A 191 2.13 15.19 -9.30
CA PRO A 191 3.14 16.24 -9.40
C PRO A 191 3.22 16.79 -10.84
N ALA A 192 3.32 18.11 -10.96
CA ALA A 192 3.47 18.74 -12.26
C ALA A 192 4.72 18.20 -12.97
N SER A 193 4.58 17.84 -14.24
CA SER A 193 5.73 17.56 -15.11
C SER A 193 6.36 18.91 -15.47
N GLU A 194 7.55 19.20 -14.95
CA GLU A 194 8.37 20.31 -15.44
C GLU A 194 8.92 20.00 -16.82
#